data_a743be9c280d7cf89cfdf90a944b397c
#
_entry.id   a743be9c280d7cf89cfdf90a944b397c
#
_cell.length_a   1.000
_cell.length_b   1.000
_cell.length_c   1.000
_cell.angle_alpha   90.00
_cell.angle_beta   90.00
_cell.angle_gamma   90.00
#
_symmetry.space_group_name_H-M   'P 1'
#
loop_
_entity.id
_entity.type
_entity.pdbx_description
1 polymer ?
#
loop_
_entity_poly.entity_id
_entity_poly.type
_entity_poly.pdbx_seq_one_letter_code
_entity_poly.pdbx_strand_id
1 'polypeptide(L)'
;MIISILLLIVGFVLLIKGADIFVDGASSTALNLKVSKMVIGLTIVAFGTSAPEFAVSIKALLSGSSDIVLGNVVGSNILNILLILGISSLFSSMVVKDNTVKKEIPLTILFSVLLTILSFDNIFDKNITNVITRTDGIVTLLFFIVFIYYLASIAKNNNEENEEAPYKIGKSLLFVLIGLVGIVAGSNLVVDNASAIAKALNVSEKMISLTIVAFGTSLPELVTSVQAARKHENDIAIGNIIGSNIFNIGIVIGLPCALIGNINVGTFNYIDMFTMIGAAILLFLLTFKKRKLDKGEGLIMLLIFIVYYGYVIIGG
;
A
#
# COMPACT_ATOMS: atom_id res chain seq x y z
N MET A 1 16.00 -24.48 -11.72
CA MET A 1 16.81 -23.29 -11.41
C MET A 1 16.96 -22.32 -12.59
N ILE A 2 17.51 -22.72 -13.76
CA ILE A 2 17.67 -21.83 -14.92
C ILE A 2 16.33 -21.24 -15.40
N ILE A 3 15.29 -22.06 -15.53
CA ILE A 3 13.95 -21.61 -15.92
C ILE A 3 13.40 -20.59 -14.92
N SER A 4 13.56 -20.83 -13.61
CA SER A 4 13.11 -19.89 -12.58
C SER A 4 13.85 -18.54 -12.65
N ILE A 5 15.15 -18.57 -12.98
CA ILE A 5 15.92 -17.31 -13.18
C ILE A 5 15.39 -16.55 -14.41
N LEU A 6 15.14 -17.24 -15.52
CA LEU A 6 14.59 -16.62 -16.73
C LEU A 6 13.19 -16.02 -16.45
N LEU A 7 12.31 -16.77 -15.78
CA LEU A 7 10.96 -16.30 -15.43
C LEU A 7 11.01 -15.15 -14.42
N LEU A 8 11.96 -15.14 -13.48
CA LEU A 8 12.19 -14.03 -12.57
C LEU A 8 12.57 -12.75 -13.35
N ILE A 9 13.46 -12.86 -14.34
CA ILE A 9 13.84 -11.72 -15.19
C ILE A 9 12.63 -11.23 -15.99
N VAL A 10 11.85 -12.12 -16.60
CA VAL A 10 10.62 -11.79 -17.31
C VAL A 10 9.63 -11.09 -16.36
N GLY A 11 9.49 -11.59 -15.14
CA GLY A 11 8.65 -10.97 -14.10
C GLY A 11 9.05 -9.53 -13.80
N PHE A 12 10.35 -9.26 -13.61
CA PHE A 12 10.84 -7.87 -13.41
C PHE A 12 10.60 -6.97 -14.62
N VAL A 13 10.79 -7.49 -15.84
CA VAL A 13 10.50 -6.72 -17.07
C VAL A 13 9.01 -6.37 -17.15
N LEU A 14 8.12 -7.32 -16.86
CA LEU A 14 6.67 -7.09 -16.84
C LEU A 14 6.27 -6.08 -15.75
N LEU A 15 6.83 -6.20 -14.54
CA LEU A 15 6.62 -5.25 -13.46
C LEU A 15 7.00 -3.83 -13.86
N ILE A 16 8.23 -3.62 -14.34
CA ILE A 16 8.76 -2.30 -14.66
C ILE A 16 8.00 -1.68 -15.84
N LYS A 17 7.79 -2.45 -16.91
CA LYS A 17 7.05 -1.96 -18.10
C LYS A 17 5.56 -1.80 -17.82
N GLY A 18 4.97 -2.69 -17.03
CA GLY A 18 3.61 -2.59 -16.56
C GLY A 18 3.39 -1.31 -15.77
N ALA A 19 4.25 -1.03 -14.79
CA ALA A 19 4.17 0.20 -14.00
C ALA A 19 4.40 1.47 -14.82
N ASP A 20 5.29 1.42 -15.81
CA ASP A 20 5.54 2.53 -16.73
C ASP A 20 4.27 2.91 -17.52
N ILE A 21 3.60 1.91 -18.12
CA ILE A 21 2.36 2.07 -18.87
C ILE A 21 1.21 2.48 -17.93
N PHE A 22 1.16 1.89 -16.74
CA PHE A 22 0.12 2.16 -15.74
C PHE A 22 0.14 3.61 -15.26
N VAL A 23 1.31 4.14 -14.95
CA VAL A 23 1.48 5.54 -14.52
C VAL A 23 1.10 6.51 -15.64
N ASP A 24 1.49 6.23 -16.90
CA ASP A 24 1.09 7.05 -18.04
C ASP A 24 -0.43 7.04 -18.26
N GLY A 25 -1.04 5.85 -18.13
CA GLY A 25 -2.50 5.69 -18.20
C GLY A 25 -3.21 6.44 -17.08
N ALA A 26 -2.72 6.33 -15.86
CA ALA A 26 -3.29 6.98 -14.67
C ALA A 26 -3.18 8.51 -14.77
N SER A 27 -2.00 9.04 -15.11
CA SER A 27 -1.79 10.49 -15.28
C SER A 27 -2.70 11.05 -16.37
N SER A 28 -2.73 10.39 -17.55
CA SER A 28 -3.62 10.81 -18.66
C SER A 28 -5.11 10.67 -18.32
N THR A 29 -5.49 9.70 -17.50
CA THR A 29 -6.88 9.54 -17.02
C THR A 29 -7.27 10.71 -16.11
N ALA A 30 -6.39 11.15 -15.20
CA ALA A 30 -6.62 12.30 -14.34
C ALA A 30 -6.93 13.56 -15.18
N LEU A 31 -6.11 13.84 -16.20
CA LEU A 31 -6.28 14.98 -17.09
C LEU A 31 -7.57 14.90 -17.92
N ASN A 32 -7.92 13.73 -18.47
CA ASN A 32 -9.18 13.54 -19.21
C ASN A 32 -10.41 13.74 -18.33
N LEU A 33 -10.37 13.28 -17.07
CA LEU A 33 -11.48 13.42 -16.12
C LEU A 33 -11.49 14.77 -15.41
N LYS A 34 -10.49 15.62 -15.65
CA LYS A 34 -10.30 16.92 -14.99
C LYS A 34 -10.28 16.81 -13.45
N VAL A 35 -9.68 15.74 -12.95
CA VAL A 35 -9.45 15.53 -11.51
C VAL A 35 -7.96 15.57 -11.23
N SER A 36 -7.58 15.86 -9.97
CA SER A 36 -6.15 15.89 -9.64
C SER A 36 -5.51 14.51 -9.75
N LYS A 37 -4.25 14.48 -10.12
CA LYS A 37 -3.44 13.26 -10.15
C LYS A 37 -3.40 12.59 -8.78
N MET A 38 -3.51 13.38 -7.69
CA MET A 38 -3.64 12.88 -6.31
C MET A 38 -4.91 12.04 -6.13
N VAL A 39 -6.07 12.47 -6.62
CA VAL A 39 -7.32 11.69 -6.53
C VAL A 39 -7.19 10.38 -7.27
N ILE A 40 -6.57 10.36 -8.46
CA ILE A 40 -6.32 9.11 -9.20
C ILE A 40 -5.33 8.21 -8.45
N GLY A 41 -4.29 8.78 -7.85
CA GLY A 41 -3.35 8.06 -6.99
C GLY A 41 -4.04 7.39 -5.79
N LEU A 42 -4.86 8.17 -5.07
CA LEU A 42 -5.62 7.72 -3.90
C LEU A 42 -6.75 6.71 -4.22
N THR A 43 -7.13 6.56 -5.50
CA THR A 43 -8.25 5.69 -5.92
C THR A 43 -7.80 4.59 -6.87
N ILE A 44 -7.78 4.85 -8.17
CA ILE A 44 -7.54 3.85 -9.21
C ILE A 44 -6.18 3.16 -9.01
N VAL A 45 -5.15 3.95 -8.70
CA VAL A 45 -3.80 3.41 -8.55
C VAL A 45 -3.70 2.59 -7.26
N ALA A 46 -4.10 3.16 -6.13
CA ALA A 46 -4.07 2.47 -4.84
C ALA A 46 -4.94 1.20 -4.82
N PHE A 47 -6.18 1.27 -5.35
CA PHE A 47 -7.05 0.10 -5.46
C PHE A 47 -6.44 -1.00 -6.32
N GLY A 48 -5.86 -0.61 -7.49
CA GLY A 48 -5.28 -1.56 -8.42
C GLY A 48 -4.06 -2.29 -7.85
N THR A 49 -3.18 -1.54 -7.20
CA THR A 49 -1.95 -2.12 -6.62
C THR A 49 -2.23 -2.94 -5.36
N SER A 50 -3.23 -2.57 -4.53
CA SER A 50 -3.62 -3.32 -3.33
C SER A 50 -4.60 -4.49 -3.59
N ALA A 51 -4.90 -4.80 -4.86
CA ALA A 51 -5.73 -5.97 -5.19
C ALA A 51 -5.11 -7.31 -4.73
N PRO A 52 -3.79 -7.54 -4.80
CA PRO A 52 -3.16 -8.73 -4.25
C PRO A 52 -3.36 -8.87 -2.75
N GLU A 53 -3.18 -7.79 -1.98
CA GLU A 53 -3.41 -7.77 -0.54
C GLU A 53 -4.84 -8.18 -0.20
N PHE A 54 -5.81 -7.66 -0.96
CA PHE A 54 -7.22 -7.99 -0.79
C PHE A 54 -7.50 -9.47 -1.08
N ALA A 55 -6.95 -10.01 -2.17
CA ALA A 55 -7.09 -11.42 -2.53
C ALA A 55 -6.48 -12.36 -1.48
N VAL A 56 -5.27 -12.04 -0.98
CA VAL A 56 -4.59 -12.80 0.08
C VAL A 56 -5.41 -12.78 1.37
N SER A 57 -5.93 -11.62 1.76
CA SER A 57 -6.71 -11.46 2.99
C SER A 57 -8.04 -12.22 2.94
N ILE A 58 -8.77 -12.18 1.81
CA ILE A 58 -9.97 -12.99 1.63
C ILE A 58 -9.65 -14.48 1.73
N LYS A 59 -8.63 -14.96 1.02
CA LYS A 59 -8.23 -16.36 1.03
C LYS A 59 -7.83 -16.81 2.43
N ALA A 60 -7.06 -16.00 3.15
CA ALA A 60 -6.63 -16.27 4.52
C ALA A 60 -7.83 -16.40 5.47
N LEU A 61 -8.79 -15.47 5.39
CA LEU A 61 -9.97 -15.51 6.25
C LEU A 61 -10.87 -16.73 5.93
N LEU A 62 -11.07 -17.05 4.66
CA LEU A 62 -11.83 -18.24 4.26
C LEU A 62 -11.16 -19.56 4.67
N SER A 63 -9.83 -19.58 4.80
CA SER A 63 -9.08 -20.76 5.28
C SER A 63 -8.93 -20.81 6.80
N GLY A 64 -9.51 -19.87 7.54
CA GLY A 64 -9.41 -19.80 9.01
C GLY A 64 -8.08 -19.26 9.54
N SER A 65 -7.22 -18.70 8.67
CA SER A 65 -5.91 -18.15 9.01
C SER A 65 -5.98 -16.62 9.18
N SER A 66 -6.81 -16.17 10.13
CA SER A 66 -7.10 -14.74 10.32
C SER A 66 -5.88 -13.89 10.71
N ASP A 67 -4.87 -14.49 11.36
CA ASP A 67 -3.61 -13.81 11.73
C ASP A 67 -2.87 -13.27 10.50
N ILE A 68 -2.98 -13.98 9.35
CA ILE A 68 -2.38 -13.57 8.08
C ILE A 68 -3.00 -12.27 7.57
N VAL A 69 -4.30 -12.06 7.80
CA VAL A 69 -5.02 -10.85 7.36
C VAL A 69 -4.42 -9.61 8.01
N LEU A 70 -4.25 -9.66 9.34
CA LEU A 70 -3.73 -8.53 10.09
C LEU A 70 -2.25 -8.28 9.77
N GLY A 71 -1.44 -9.34 9.72
CA GLY A 71 -0.04 -9.26 9.35
C GLY A 71 0.18 -8.69 7.95
N ASN A 72 -0.64 -9.12 6.97
CA ASN A 72 -0.61 -8.59 5.61
C ASN A 72 -0.89 -7.08 5.58
N VAL A 73 -1.98 -6.62 6.21
CA VAL A 73 -2.39 -5.21 6.18
C VAL A 73 -1.42 -4.32 6.97
N VAL A 74 -1.06 -4.69 8.18
CA VAL A 74 -0.15 -3.89 9.02
C VAL A 74 1.25 -3.86 8.40
N GLY A 75 1.75 -5.02 7.94
CA GLY A 75 3.04 -5.13 7.28
C GLY A 75 3.10 -4.29 6.00
N SER A 76 2.10 -4.40 5.11
CA SER A 76 2.03 -3.58 3.89
C SER A 76 1.98 -2.09 4.20
N ASN A 77 1.23 -1.66 5.23
CA ASN A 77 1.14 -0.25 5.59
C ASN A 77 2.47 0.31 6.11
N ILE A 78 3.22 -0.46 6.88
CA ILE A 78 4.58 -0.09 7.33
C ILE A 78 5.54 -0.05 6.14
N LEU A 79 5.52 -1.08 5.28
CA LEU A 79 6.33 -1.15 4.05
C LEU A 79 6.07 0.03 3.13
N ASN A 80 4.81 0.35 2.90
CA ASN A 80 4.38 1.44 2.04
C ASN A 80 5.00 2.77 2.46
N ILE A 81 4.93 3.11 3.73
CA ILE A 81 5.45 4.38 4.23
C ILE A 81 6.97 4.32 4.34
N LEU A 82 7.53 3.38 5.11
CA LEU A 82 8.94 3.44 5.46
C LEU A 82 9.86 3.00 4.31
N LEU A 83 9.49 1.94 3.59
CA LEU A 83 10.32 1.41 2.50
C LEU A 83 10.01 2.08 1.16
N ILE A 84 8.74 2.08 0.74
CA ILE A 84 8.39 2.47 -0.63
C ILE A 84 8.53 3.97 -0.82
N LEU A 85 7.98 4.82 0.06
CA LEU A 85 8.24 6.27 -0.02
C LEU A 85 9.71 6.59 0.24
N GLY A 86 10.36 5.87 1.16
CA GLY A 86 11.79 6.00 1.40
C GLY A 86 12.59 5.79 0.12
N ILE A 87 12.41 4.66 -0.58
CA ILE A 87 13.08 4.38 -1.85
C ILE A 87 12.69 5.39 -2.93
N SER A 88 11.39 5.70 -3.08
CA SER A 88 10.90 6.62 -4.12
C SER A 88 11.55 8.01 -4.00
N SER A 89 11.75 8.50 -2.78
CA SER A 89 12.41 9.80 -2.52
C SER A 89 13.90 9.82 -2.87
N LEU A 90 14.56 8.66 -2.96
CA LEU A 90 15.95 8.58 -3.43
C LEU A 90 16.06 8.82 -4.95
N PHE A 91 15.03 8.45 -5.71
CA PHE A 91 15.00 8.64 -7.16
C PHE A 91 14.62 10.08 -7.55
N SER A 92 13.69 10.68 -6.82
CA SER A 92 13.23 12.05 -7.08
C SER A 92 12.78 12.71 -5.79
N SER A 93 13.14 13.99 -5.61
CA SER A 93 12.54 14.81 -4.54
C SER A 93 11.05 14.99 -4.83
N MET A 94 10.20 14.48 -3.92
CA MET A 94 8.76 14.49 -4.10
C MET A 94 8.13 15.68 -3.37
N VAL A 95 7.50 16.58 -4.13
CA VAL A 95 6.70 17.67 -3.56
C VAL A 95 5.42 17.09 -2.97
N VAL A 96 5.08 17.49 -1.75
CA VAL A 96 3.88 17.07 -1.02
C VAL A 96 2.94 18.26 -0.91
N LYS A 97 1.77 18.19 -1.54
CA LYS A 97 0.78 19.28 -1.53
C LYS A 97 0.30 19.59 -0.10
N ASP A 98 -0.09 20.82 0.14
CA ASP A 98 -0.54 21.29 1.46
C ASP A 98 -1.78 20.52 1.95
N ASN A 99 -2.72 20.21 1.05
CA ASN A 99 -3.87 19.36 1.37
C ASN A 99 -3.45 17.96 1.80
N THR A 100 -2.46 17.38 1.14
CA THR A 100 -1.95 16.03 1.48
C THR A 100 -1.41 16.00 2.90
N VAL A 101 -0.62 16.99 3.28
CA VAL A 101 -0.09 17.07 4.64
C VAL A 101 -1.19 17.36 5.67
N LYS A 102 -2.18 18.22 5.33
CA LYS A 102 -3.21 18.64 6.29
C LYS A 102 -4.41 17.71 6.37
N LYS A 103 -4.63 16.84 5.38
CA LYS A 103 -5.85 16.01 5.29
C LYS A 103 -5.54 14.54 5.04
N GLU A 104 -4.88 14.18 3.94
CA GLU A 104 -4.70 12.78 3.55
C GLU A 104 -3.77 12.01 4.51
N ILE A 105 -2.62 12.60 4.92
CA ILE A 105 -1.73 11.98 5.91
C ILE A 105 -2.41 11.87 7.29
N PRO A 106 -3.09 12.90 7.84
CA PRO A 106 -3.90 12.78 9.06
C PRO A 106 -5.00 11.71 8.97
N LEU A 107 -5.64 11.54 7.80
CA LEU A 107 -6.60 10.45 7.60
C LEU A 107 -5.91 9.08 7.68
N THR A 108 -4.72 8.92 7.11
CA THR A 108 -3.94 7.67 7.23
C THR A 108 -3.60 7.37 8.70
N ILE A 109 -3.21 8.39 9.47
CA ILE A 109 -3.00 8.24 10.93
C ILE A 109 -4.29 7.82 11.61
N LEU A 110 -5.41 8.46 11.29
CA LEU A 110 -6.72 8.13 11.87
C LEU A 110 -7.12 6.69 11.58
N PHE A 111 -6.97 6.20 10.35
CA PHE A 111 -7.25 4.80 10.01
C PHE A 111 -6.32 3.83 10.75
N SER A 112 -5.02 4.16 10.88
CA SER A 112 -4.06 3.35 11.63
C SER A 112 -4.42 3.27 13.12
N VAL A 113 -4.82 4.38 13.72
CA VAL A 113 -5.31 4.44 15.11
C VAL A 113 -6.62 3.68 15.26
N LEU A 114 -7.57 3.85 14.32
CA LEU A 114 -8.83 3.11 14.31
C LEU A 114 -8.58 1.61 14.33
N LEU A 115 -7.75 1.08 13.40
CA LEU A 115 -7.44 -0.34 13.36
C LEU A 115 -6.83 -0.82 14.68
N THR A 116 -5.91 -0.04 15.26
CA THR A 116 -5.27 -0.38 16.54
C THR A 116 -6.28 -0.46 17.68
N ILE A 117 -7.21 0.49 17.77
CA ILE A 117 -8.26 0.49 18.79
C ILE A 117 -9.17 -0.74 18.62
N LEU A 118 -9.62 -1.02 17.39
CA LEU A 118 -10.50 -2.17 17.10
C LEU A 118 -9.79 -3.54 17.26
N SER A 119 -8.45 -3.56 17.27
CA SER A 119 -7.67 -4.79 17.42
C SER A 119 -7.39 -5.18 18.86
N PHE A 120 -7.50 -4.25 19.81
CA PHE A 120 -7.03 -4.47 21.18
C PHE A 120 -8.09 -4.13 22.23
N ASP A 121 -9.23 -4.82 22.17
CA ASP A 121 -10.33 -4.69 23.11
C ASP A 121 -9.91 -4.92 24.57
N ASN A 122 -8.95 -5.83 24.78
CA ASN A 122 -8.45 -6.19 26.12
C ASN A 122 -7.71 -5.03 26.83
N ILE A 123 -7.32 -3.96 26.14
CA ILE A 123 -6.80 -2.75 26.76
C ILE A 123 -7.90 -2.04 27.55
N PHE A 124 -9.13 -2.07 27.03
CA PHE A 124 -10.30 -1.39 27.60
C PHE A 124 -11.08 -2.30 28.53
N ASP A 125 -11.17 -3.61 28.21
CA ASP A 125 -11.78 -4.63 29.06
C ASP A 125 -10.91 -5.89 29.10
N LYS A 126 -10.28 -6.13 30.25
CA LYS A 126 -9.36 -7.26 30.49
C LYS A 126 -9.99 -8.65 30.34
N ASN A 127 -11.32 -8.73 30.34
CA ASN A 127 -12.05 -10.00 30.24
C ASN A 127 -12.42 -10.37 28.79
N ILE A 128 -12.07 -9.53 27.81
CA ILE A 128 -12.41 -9.73 26.41
C ILE A 128 -11.16 -10.18 25.64
N THR A 129 -11.35 -11.11 24.71
CA THR A 129 -10.30 -11.50 23.75
C THR A 129 -10.22 -10.49 22.63
N ASN A 130 -9.02 -10.23 22.14
CA ASN A 130 -8.78 -9.32 21.01
C ASN A 130 -9.31 -9.93 19.71
N VAL A 131 -10.40 -9.38 19.19
CA VAL A 131 -11.07 -9.86 17.98
C VAL A 131 -11.68 -8.69 17.24
N ILE A 132 -11.28 -8.47 15.99
CA ILE A 132 -12.00 -7.55 15.11
C ILE A 132 -13.29 -8.22 14.67
N THR A 133 -14.41 -7.72 15.16
CA THR A 133 -15.74 -8.28 14.93
C THR A 133 -16.36 -7.80 13.62
N ARG A 134 -17.46 -8.42 13.19
CA ARG A 134 -18.24 -7.92 12.02
C ARG A 134 -18.69 -6.48 12.20
N THR A 135 -19.03 -6.07 13.42
CA THR A 135 -19.40 -4.68 13.74
C THR A 135 -18.24 -3.73 13.48
N ASP A 136 -17.02 -4.12 13.89
CA ASP A 136 -15.81 -3.33 13.64
C ASP A 136 -15.51 -3.22 12.14
N GLY A 137 -15.73 -4.30 11.38
CA GLY A 137 -15.66 -4.29 9.93
C GLY A 137 -16.62 -3.27 9.30
N ILE A 138 -17.88 -3.21 9.79
CA ILE A 138 -18.87 -2.23 9.34
C ILE A 138 -18.44 -0.80 9.72
N VAL A 139 -17.94 -0.59 10.93
CA VAL A 139 -17.43 0.71 11.38
C VAL A 139 -16.28 1.16 10.48
N THR A 140 -15.34 0.28 10.17
CA THR A 140 -14.21 0.55 9.29
C THR A 140 -14.67 0.93 7.88
N LEU A 141 -15.68 0.24 7.33
CA LEU A 141 -16.31 0.56 6.05
C LEU A 141 -17.00 1.93 6.06
N LEU A 142 -17.67 2.31 7.15
CA LEU A 142 -18.29 3.64 7.29
C LEU A 142 -17.22 4.74 7.25
N PHE A 143 -16.09 4.56 7.93
CA PHE A 143 -14.94 5.48 7.82
C PHE A 143 -14.43 5.56 6.39
N PHE A 144 -14.36 4.42 5.68
CA PHE A 144 -13.95 4.40 4.30
C PHE A 144 -14.94 5.13 3.36
N ILE A 145 -16.25 5.03 3.61
CA ILE A 145 -17.27 5.81 2.88
C ILE A 145 -17.05 7.31 3.09
N VAL A 146 -16.71 7.75 4.32
CA VAL A 146 -16.37 9.16 4.59
C VAL A 146 -15.12 9.58 3.78
N PHE A 147 -14.11 8.71 3.67
CA PHE A 147 -12.94 8.97 2.83
C PHE A 147 -13.33 9.09 1.33
N ILE A 148 -14.18 8.21 0.81
CA ILE A 148 -14.68 8.30 -0.58
C ILE A 148 -15.47 9.60 -0.80
N TYR A 149 -16.32 9.99 0.15
CA TYR A 149 -17.03 11.28 0.09
C TYR A 149 -16.08 12.48 0.04
N TYR A 150 -15.02 12.43 0.86
CA TYR A 150 -13.96 13.44 0.84
C TYR A 150 -13.27 13.51 -0.54
N LEU A 151 -12.91 12.37 -1.14
CA LEU A 151 -12.31 12.34 -2.48
C LEU A 151 -13.24 12.87 -3.56
N ALA A 152 -14.55 12.53 -3.51
CA ALA A 152 -15.54 13.04 -4.43
C ALA A 152 -15.71 14.58 -4.31
N SER A 153 -15.60 15.12 -3.09
CA SER A 153 -15.62 16.56 -2.83
C SER A 153 -14.41 17.28 -3.44
N ILE A 154 -13.21 16.70 -3.31
CA ILE A 154 -12.00 17.27 -3.93
C ILE A 154 -12.09 17.22 -5.45
N ALA A 155 -12.54 16.09 -6.00
CA ALA A 155 -12.64 15.91 -7.44
C ALA A 155 -13.55 16.96 -8.09
N LYS A 156 -14.62 17.39 -7.41
CA LYS A 156 -15.54 18.43 -7.91
C LYS A 156 -14.97 19.85 -7.85
N ASN A 157 -14.09 20.12 -6.89
CA ASN A 157 -13.57 21.47 -6.63
C ASN A 157 -12.21 21.72 -7.30
N ASN A 158 -11.78 20.83 -8.18
CA ASN A 158 -10.47 20.91 -8.79
C ASN A 158 -10.51 21.84 -10.00
N ASN A 159 -9.82 22.98 -9.91
CA ASN A 159 -9.54 23.91 -11.00
C ASN A 159 -8.11 23.70 -11.53
N GLU A 160 -7.56 22.49 -11.44
CA GLU A 160 -6.21 22.23 -11.92
C GLU A 160 -6.19 22.30 -13.46
N GLU A 161 -5.29 23.11 -13.91
CA GLU A 161 -4.74 23.46 -15.20
C GLU A 161 -5.26 22.77 -16.47
N ASN A 162 -5.42 23.57 -17.53
CA ASN A 162 -5.72 23.17 -18.89
C ASN A 162 -4.56 22.39 -19.57
N GLU A 163 -3.93 21.44 -18.87
CA GLU A 163 -3.00 20.52 -19.51
C GLU A 163 -3.80 19.55 -20.41
N GLU A 164 -3.41 19.46 -21.67
CA GLU A 164 -4.01 18.49 -22.58
C GLU A 164 -3.54 17.06 -22.21
N ALA A 165 -4.49 16.14 -22.11
CA ALA A 165 -4.18 14.74 -21.87
C ALA A 165 -3.41 14.15 -23.07
N PRO A 166 -2.25 13.49 -22.85
CA PRO A 166 -1.44 12.91 -23.93
C PRO A 166 -2.18 11.82 -24.71
N TYR A 167 -3.19 11.19 -24.10
CA TYR A 167 -4.02 10.15 -24.71
C TYR A 167 -5.50 10.43 -24.48
N LYS A 168 -6.36 10.00 -25.43
CA LYS A 168 -7.82 9.99 -25.26
C LYS A 168 -8.21 9.05 -24.12
N ILE A 169 -9.33 9.31 -23.44
CA ILE A 169 -9.78 8.57 -22.27
C ILE A 169 -9.80 7.03 -22.45
N GLY A 170 -10.28 6.55 -23.61
CA GLY A 170 -10.31 5.11 -23.89
C GLY A 170 -8.91 4.47 -23.92
N LYS A 171 -7.91 5.17 -24.50
CA LYS A 171 -6.52 4.71 -24.53
C LYS A 171 -5.89 4.81 -23.12
N SER A 172 -6.21 5.86 -22.38
CA SER A 172 -5.73 6.04 -21.00
C SER A 172 -6.21 4.89 -20.10
N LEU A 173 -7.49 4.56 -20.16
CA LEU A 173 -8.06 3.44 -19.41
C LEU A 173 -7.50 2.07 -19.86
N LEU A 174 -7.27 1.90 -21.16
CA LEU A 174 -6.60 0.70 -21.68
C LEU A 174 -5.18 0.57 -21.12
N PHE A 175 -4.44 1.67 -21.04
CA PHE A 175 -3.09 1.69 -20.45
C PHE A 175 -3.12 1.36 -18.95
N VAL A 176 -4.10 1.89 -18.20
CA VAL A 176 -4.34 1.50 -16.80
C VAL A 176 -4.57 -0.02 -16.71
N LEU A 177 -5.44 -0.58 -17.53
CA LEU A 177 -5.76 -2.01 -17.49
C LEU A 177 -4.56 -2.89 -17.87
N ILE A 178 -3.90 -2.60 -19.00
CA ILE A 178 -2.74 -3.38 -19.46
C ILE A 178 -1.59 -3.26 -18.46
N GLY A 179 -1.34 -2.04 -17.97
CA GLY A 179 -0.30 -1.80 -16.98
C GLY A 179 -0.56 -2.58 -15.69
N LEU A 180 -1.78 -2.54 -15.18
CA LEU A 180 -2.18 -3.30 -13.98
C LEU A 180 -2.01 -4.82 -14.17
N VAL A 181 -2.47 -5.36 -15.30
CA VAL A 181 -2.26 -6.79 -15.62
C VAL A 181 -0.77 -7.13 -15.69
N GLY A 182 0.04 -6.26 -16.29
CA GLY A 182 1.50 -6.43 -16.35
C GLY A 182 2.16 -6.42 -14.96
N ILE A 183 1.73 -5.51 -14.09
CA ILE A 183 2.21 -5.40 -12.71
C ILE A 183 1.87 -6.67 -11.92
N VAL A 184 0.60 -7.09 -11.92
CA VAL A 184 0.12 -8.25 -11.16
C VAL A 184 0.77 -9.54 -11.67
N ALA A 185 0.79 -9.77 -12.99
CA ALA A 185 1.44 -10.93 -13.58
C ALA A 185 2.96 -10.94 -13.31
N GLY A 186 3.61 -9.78 -13.43
CA GLY A 186 5.03 -9.62 -13.14
C GLY A 186 5.35 -9.89 -11.66
N SER A 187 4.54 -9.37 -10.74
CA SER A 187 4.69 -9.61 -9.30
C SER A 187 4.60 -11.10 -8.97
N ASN A 188 3.56 -11.79 -9.47
CA ASN A 188 3.40 -13.23 -9.25
C ASN A 188 4.60 -14.02 -9.79
N LEU A 189 5.07 -13.72 -11.00
CA LEU A 189 6.25 -14.37 -11.56
C LEU A 189 7.51 -14.14 -10.71
N VAL A 190 7.71 -12.92 -10.20
CA VAL A 190 8.86 -12.60 -9.33
C VAL A 190 8.78 -13.40 -8.03
N VAL A 191 7.64 -13.38 -7.35
CA VAL A 191 7.43 -14.03 -6.04
C VAL A 191 7.59 -15.56 -6.18
N ASP A 192 6.91 -16.17 -7.15
CA ASP A 192 6.90 -17.61 -7.33
C ASP A 192 8.32 -18.13 -7.67
N ASN A 193 9.02 -17.44 -8.56
CA ASN A 193 10.34 -17.90 -9.01
C ASN A 193 11.46 -17.54 -8.02
N ALA A 194 11.37 -16.40 -7.32
CA ALA A 194 12.27 -16.08 -6.22
C ALA A 194 12.13 -17.11 -5.09
N SER A 195 10.89 -17.49 -4.74
CA SER A 195 10.61 -18.54 -3.75
C SER A 195 11.15 -19.90 -4.18
N ALA A 196 10.97 -20.27 -5.46
CA ALA A 196 11.51 -21.51 -6.01
C ALA A 196 13.05 -21.56 -5.98
N ILE A 197 13.71 -20.44 -6.29
CA ILE A 197 15.17 -20.32 -6.21
C ILE A 197 15.63 -20.43 -4.74
N ALA A 198 14.97 -19.73 -3.82
CA ALA A 198 15.31 -19.76 -2.40
C ALA A 198 15.16 -21.18 -1.81
N LYS A 199 14.08 -21.90 -2.17
CA LYS A 199 13.90 -23.32 -1.81
C LYS A 199 15.04 -24.20 -2.35
N ALA A 200 15.44 -24.00 -3.60
CA ALA A 200 16.54 -24.74 -4.20
C ALA A 200 17.91 -24.45 -3.54
N LEU A 201 18.04 -23.30 -2.87
CA LEU A 201 19.19 -22.91 -2.06
C LEU A 201 19.07 -23.32 -0.58
N ASN A 202 18.09 -24.15 -0.22
CA ASN A 202 17.80 -24.63 1.13
C ASN A 202 17.43 -23.50 2.13
N VAL A 203 16.88 -22.39 1.67
CA VAL A 203 16.29 -21.38 2.56
C VAL A 203 15.00 -21.93 3.15
N SER A 204 14.81 -21.79 4.46
CA SER A 204 13.63 -22.32 5.14
C SER A 204 12.33 -21.68 4.63
N GLU A 205 11.22 -22.44 4.63
CA GLU A 205 9.91 -21.91 4.22
C GLU A 205 9.47 -20.74 5.08
N LYS A 206 9.81 -20.72 6.38
CA LYS A 206 9.56 -19.59 7.27
C LYS A 206 10.25 -18.32 6.76
N MET A 207 11.52 -18.40 6.39
CA MET A 207 12.26 -17.24 5.86
C MET A 207 11.72 -16.79 4.51
N ILE A 208 11.34 -17.71 3.62
CA ILE A 208 10.71 -17.36 2.34
C ILE A 208 9.40 -16.62 2.57
N SER A 209 8.56 -17.08 3.47
CA SER A 209 7.28 -16.44 3.80
C SER A 209 7.48 -15.06 4.42
N LEU A 210 8.40 -14.94 5.39
CA LEU A 210 8.66 -13.66 6.07
C LEU A 210 9.35 -12.61 5.20
N THR A 211 9.99 -13.03 4.11
CA THR A 211 10.71 -12.11 3.21
C THR A 211 10.06 -12.04 1.84
N ILE A 212 10.24 -13.05 0.99
CA ILE A 212 9.84 -12.99 -0.42
C ILE A 212 8.32 -12.85 -0.59
N VAL A 213 7.54 -13.62 0.17
CA VAL A 213 6.07 -13.58 0.05
C VAL A 213 5.52 -12.31 0.69
N ALA A 214 6.01 -11.93 1.87
CA ALA A 214 5.55 -10.72 2.57
C ALA A 214 5.83 -9.44 1.77
N PHE A 215 6.99 -9.34 1.10
CA PHE A 215 7.28 -8.22 0.21
C PHE A 215 6.55 -8.32 -1.13
N GLY A 216 6.17 -9.53 -1.52
CA GLY A 216 5.65 -9.82 -2.84
C GLY A 216 4.33 -9.14 -3.14
N THR A 217 3.43 -9.05 -2.17
CA THR A 217 2.15 -8.36 -2.33
C THR A 217 2.34 -6.86 -2.53
N SER A 218 3.34 -6.25 -1.88
CA SER A 218 3.64 -4.83 -1.98
C SER A 218 4.60 -4.46 -3.14
N LEU A 219 5.01 -5.43 -3.98
CA LEU A 219 5.79 -5.16 -5.19
C LEU A 219 5.06 -4.25 -6.20
N PRO A 220 3.75 -4.41 -6.43
CA PRO A 220 2.96 -3.49 -7.26
C PRO A 220 3.08 -2.04 -6.80
N GLU A 221 2.89 -1.79 -5.51
CA GLU A 221 3.02 -0.45 -4.91
C GLU A 221 4.42 0.10 -5.08
N LEU A 222 5.44 -0.71 -4.78
CA LEU A 222 6.84 -0.31 -4.87
C LEU A 222 7.18 0.14 -6.30
N VAL A 223 6.93 -0.71 -7.28
CA VAL A 223 7.35 -0.44 -8.66
C VAL A 223 6.54 0.72 -9.24
N THR A 224 5.23 0.79 -8.95
CA THR A 224 4.36 1.89 -9.40
C THR A 224 4.80 3.22 -8.80
N SER A 225 5.03 3.29 -7.49
CA SER A 225 5.41 4.56 -6.83
C SER A 225 6.82 5.01 -7.22
N VAL A 226 7.78 4.08 -7.40
CA VAL A 226 9.11 4.42 -7.90
C VAL A 226 9.04 4.93 -9.34
N GLN A 227 8.25 4.30 -10.23
CA GLN A 227 8.09 4.78 -11.61
C GLN A 227 7.39 6.13 -11.65
N ALA A 228 6.35 6.35 -10.85
CA ALA A 228 5.68 7.65 -10.74
C ALA A 228 6.68 8.73 -10.25
N ALA A 229 7.47 8.46 -9.22
CA ALA A 229 8.50 9.38 -8.74
C ALA A 229 9.55 9.69 -9.83
N ARG A 230 10.01 8.68 -10.57
CA ARG A 230 10.96 8.87 -11.70
C ARG A 230 10.39 9.70 -12.83
N LYS A 231 9.08 9.65 -13.05
CA LYS A 231 8.37 10.48 -14.04
C LYS A 231 7.96 11.86 -13.49
N HIS A 232 8.36 12.19 -12.27
CA HIS A 232 7.94 13.40 -11.56
C HIS A 232 6.43 13.50 -11.32
N GLU A 233 5.71 12.37 -11.38
CA GLU A 233 4.30 12.24 -11.04
C GLU A 233 4.14 12.04 -9.52
N ASN A 234 4.59 13.03 -8.75
CA ASN A 234 4.70 12.97 -7.29
C ASN A 234 3.34 12.71 -6.62
N ASP A 235 2.27 13.32 -7.13
CA ASP A 235 0.92 13.13 -6.61
C ASP A 235 0.43 11.70 -6.79
N ILE A 236 0.78 11.04 -7.91
CA ILE A 236 0.45 9.63 -8.13
C ILE A 236 1.26 8.75 -7.16
N ALA A 237 2.57 9.02 -7.00
CA ALA A 237 3.43 8.24 -6.11
C ALA A 237 2.97 8.29 -4.64
N ILE A 238 2.72 9.51 -4.13
CA ILE A 238 2.30 9.75 -2.75
C ILE A 238 0.85 9.27 -2.57
N GLY A 239 -0.03 9.58 -3.52
CA GLY A 239 -1.42 9.17 -3.51
C GLY A 239 -1.59 7.66 -3.50
N ASN A 240 -0.79 6.93 -4.29
CA ASN A 240 -0.76 5.46 -4.27
C ASN A 240 -0.50 4.93 -2.85
N ILE A 241 0.55 5.38 -2.19
CA ILE A 241 0.94 4.89 -0.86
C ILE A 241 -0.08 5.25 0.22
N ILE A 242 -0.51 6.51 0.27
CA ILE A 242 -1.53 6.96 1.22
C ILE A 242 -2.86 6.24 0.97
N GLY A 243 -3.27 6.15 -0.30
CA GLY A 243 -4.50 5.47 -0.71
C GLY A 243 -4.47 3.98 -0.38
N SER A 244 -3.36 3.28 -0.69
CA SER A 244 -3.18 1.87 -0.34
C SER A 244 -3.26 1.63 1.16
N ASN A 245 -2.66 2.49 1.99
CA ASN A 245 -2.75 2.35 3.45
C ASN A 245 -4.19 2.50 3.97
N ILE A 246 -4.93 3.48 3.45
CA ILE A 246 -6.34 3.67 3.82
C ILE A 246 -7.19 2.53 3.26
N PHE A 247 -6.95 2.08 2.02
CA PHE A 247 -7.64 0.99 1.37
C PHE A 247 -7.41 -0.34 2.10
N ASN A 248 -6.18 -0.61 2.52
CA ASN A 248 -5.82 -1.80 3.27
C ASN A 248 -6.62 -1.91 4.58
N ILE A 249 -6.75 -0.82 5.33
CA ILE A 249 -7.55 -0.82 6.55
C ILE A 249 -9.03 -0.80 6.22
N GLY A 250 -9.48 0.13 5.36
CA GLY A 250 -10.88 0.36 5.07
C GLY A 250 -11.58 -0.81 4.37
N ILE A 251 -10.94 -1.38 3.35
CA ILE A 251 -11.51 -2.42 2.50
C ILE A 251 -10.91 -3.79 2.78
N VAL A 252 -9.57 -3.92 2.82
CA VAL A 252 -8.92 -5.24 2.94
C VAL A 252 -9.20 -5.88 4.32
N ILE A 253 -9.36 -5.09 5.38
CA ILE A 253 -9.87 -5.54 6.70
C ILE A 253 -11.39 -5.45 6.73
N GLY A 254 -11.94 -4.25 6.46
CA GLY A 254 -13.35 -3.94 6.71
C GLY A 254 -14.32 -4.83 5.96
N LEU A 255 -14.12 -5.04 4.65
CA LEU A 255 -15.08 -5.78 3.83
C LEU A 255 -15.09 -7.28 4.12
N PRO A 256 -13.96 -8.02 4.17
CA PRO A 256 -13.97 -9.42 4.53
C PRO A 256 -14.48 -9.65 5.96
N CYS A 257 -14.10 -8.79 6.92
CA CYS A 257 -14.57 -8.89 8.29
C CYS A 257 -16.10 -8.76 8.38
N ALA A 258 -16.68 -7.76 7.71
CA ALA A 258 -18.12 -7.54 7.70
C ALA A 258 -18.91 -8.69 7.03
N LEU A 259 -18.40 -9.26 5.92
CA LEU A 259 -19.12 -10.23 5.11
C LEU A 259 -18.84 -11.69 5.47
N ILE A 260 -17.57 -12.04 5.75
CA ILE A 260 -17.13 -13.41 5.95
C ILE A 260 -17.15 -13.77 7.43
N GLY A 261 -16.46 -13.00 8.28
CA GLY A 261 -16.41 -13.28 9.71
C GLY A 261 -15.33 -12.52 10.46
N ASN A 262 -15.26 -12.79 11.76
CA ASN A 262 -14.34 -12.10 12.66
C ASN A 262 -12.87 -12.42 12.34
N ILE A 263 -11.99 -11.46 12.62
CA ILE A 263 -10.55 -11.61 12.52
C ILE A 263 -9.98 -11.71 13.93
N ASN A 264 -9.47 -12.89 14.30
CA ASN A 264 -8.78 -13.05 15.57
C ASN A 264 -7.44 -12.34 15.52
N VAL A 265 -7.19 -11.49 16.49
CA VAL A 265 -5.92 -10.76 16.59
C VAL A 265 -4.80 -11.69 17.13
N GLY A 266 -5.20 -12.71 17.92
CA GLY A 266 -4.30 -13.75 18.41
C GLY A 266 -3.13 -13.19 19.22
N THR A 267 -1.93 -13.58 18.84
CA THR A 267 -0.66 -13.13 19.45
C THR A 267 -0.03 -11.95 18.70
N PHE A 268 -0.81 -11.21 17.89
CA PHE A 268 -0.28 -10.10 17.11
C PHE A 268 0.33 -9.03 18.03
N ASN A 269 1.51 -8.54 17.65
CA ASN A 269 2.33 -7.72 18.54
C ASN A 269 1.86 -6.25 18.52
N TYR A 270 1.74 -5.65 19.72
CA TYR A 270 1.50 -4.20 19.87
C TYR A 270 2.57 -3.35 19.17
N ILE A 271 3.82 -3.83 19.12
CA ILE A 271 4.93 -3.10 18.48
C ILE A 271 4.64 -2.86 17.00
N ASP A 272 4.05 -3.82 16.28
CA ASP A 272 3.74 -3.68 14.86
C ASP A 272 2.68 -2.60 14.63
N MET A 273 1.64 -2.56 15.46
CA MET A 273 0.60 -1.54 15.40
C MET A 273 1.15 -0.14 15.71
N PHE A 274 1.96 -0.02 16.77
CA PHE A 274 2.60 1.26 17.09
C PHE A 274 3.62 1.69 16.04
N THR A 275 4.31 0.76 15.39
CA THR A 275 5.20 1.06 14.27
C THR A 275 4.41 1.57 13.08
N MET A 276 3.25 0.98 12.75
CA MET A 276 2.37 1.46 11.68
C MET A 276 1.90 2.90 11.94
N ILE A 277 1.42 3.19 13.15
CA ILE A 277 1.02 4.54 13.56
C ILE A 277 2.23 5.48 13.53
N GLY A 278 3.36 5.04 14.09
CA GLY A 278 4.61 5.80 14.14
C GLY A 278 5.14 6.15 12.75
N ALA A 279 5.04 5.23 11.79
CA ALA A 279 5.41 5.48 10.40
C ALA A 279 4.54 6.59 9.77
N ALA A 280 3.22 6.56 10.00
CA ALA A 280 2.31 7.59 9.50
C ALA A 280 2.55 8.95 10.17
N ILE A 281 2.83 8.97 11.48
CA ILE A 281 3.21 10.19 12.20
C ILE A 281 4.57 10.71 11.71
N LEU A 282 5.55 9.83 11.49
CA LEU A 282 6.84 10.20 10.94
C LEU A 282 6.68 10.88 9.57
N LEU A 283 5.89 10.28 8.66
CA LEU A 283 5.59 10.89 7.37
C LEU A 283 5.00 12.29 7.54
N PHE A 284 4.05 12.48 8.45
CA PHE A 284 3.49 13.78 8.77
C PHE A 284 4.58 14.77 9.22
N LEU A 285 5.41 14.39 10.19
CA LEU A 285 6.44 15.27 10.75
C LEU A 285 7.50 15.66 9.71
N LEU A 286 7.94 14.73 8.89
CA LEU A 286 8.93 14.97 7.84
C LEU A 286 8.40 15.91 6.75
N THR A 287 7.09 15.82 6.44
CA THR A 287 6.48 16.62 5.39
C THR A 287 5.89 17.94 5.89
N PHE A 288 5.65 18.09 7.20
CA PHE A 288 4.91 19.22 7.79
C PHE A 288 5.52 20.59 7.48
N LYS A 289 6.84 20.75 7.61
CA LYS A 289 7.52 22.04 7.38
C LYS A 289 7.94 22.24 5.93
N LYS A 290 8.60 21.26 5.35
CA LYS A 290 9.25 21.38 4.04
C LYS A 290 8.32 21.15 2.85
N ARG A 291 7.16 20.54 3.06
CA ARG A 291 6.22 20.14 1.98
C ARG A 291 6.89 19.32 0.88
N LYS A 292 7.89 18.54 1.24
CA LYS A 292 8.61 17.66 0.32
C LYS A 292 9.26 16.51 1.07
N LEU A 293 9.48 15.42 0.36
CA LEU A 293 10.30 14.29 0.76
C LEU A 293 11.55 14.27 -0.12
N ASP A 294 12.68 14.62 0.47
CA ASP A 294 13.99 14.57 -0.16
C ASP A 294 14.72 13.27 0.19
N LYS A 295 15.91 13.09 -0.37
CA LYS A 295 16.78 11.94 -0.06
C LYS A 295 17.09 11.79 1.42
N GLY A 296 17.20 12.91 2.17
CA GLY A 296 17.47 12.88 3.61
C GLY A 296 16.32 12.27 4.41
N GLU A 297 15.10 12.71 4.14
CA GLU A 297 13.89 12.16 4.76
C GLU A 297 13.71 10.68 4.38
N GLY A 298 13.96 10.33 3.10
CA GLY A 298 13.92 8.95 2.63
C GLY A 298 14.92 8.05 3.34
N LEU A 299 16.14 8.49 3.55
CA LEU A 299 17.14 7.72 4.31
C LEU A 299 16.72 7.50 5.77
N ILE A 300 16.10 8.49 6.42
CA ILE A 300 15.56 8.33 7.78
C ILE A 300 14.49 7.24 7.79
N MET A 301 13.55 7.26 6.83
CA MET A 301 12.50 6.26 6.72
C MET A 301 13.07 4.86 6.50
N LEU A 302 14.06 4.72 5.61
CA LEU A 302 14.74 3.45 5.34
C LEU A 302 15.54 2.92 6.54
N LEU A 303 16.20 3.78 7.29
CA LEU A 303 16.90 3.38 8.51
C LEU A 303 15.94 2.83 9.56
N ILE A 304 14.81 3.51 9.78
CA ILE A 304 13.77 3.03 10.70
C ILE A 304 13.18 1.70 10.20
N PHE A 305 12.96 1.56 8.89
CA PHE A 305 12.51 0.31 8.30
C PHE A 305 13.49 -0.83 8.57
N ILE A 306 14.80 -0.62 8.36
CA ILE A 306 15.83 -1.65 8.58
C ILE A 306 15.86 -2.08 10.05
N VAL A 307 15.75 -1.12 10.99
CA VAL A 307 15.72 -1.42 12.43
C VAL A 307 14.47 -2.24 12.79
N TYR A 308 13.30 -1.81 12.34
CA TYR A 308 12.05 -2.52 12.59
C TYR A 308 12.06 -3.93 11.98
N TYR A 309 12.47 -4.05 10.71
CA TYR A 309 12.47 -5.35 10.03
C TYR A 309 13.53 -6.30 10.59
N GLY A 310 14.67 -5.74 11.03
CA GLY A 310 15.67 -6.49 11.79
C GLY A 310 15.09 -7.06 13.10
N TYR A 311 14.30 -6.28 13.82
CA TYR A 311 13.57 -6.75 15.01
C TYR A 311 12.63 -7.91 14.66
N VAL A 312 11.80 -7.77 13.62
CA VAL A 312 10.85 -8.82 13.18
C VAL A 312 11.56 -10.11 12.80
N ILE A 313 12.72 -10.06 12.10
CA ILE A 313 13.49 -11.25 11.68
C ILE A 313 14.14 -11.96 12.88
N ILE A 314 14.63 -11.22 13.87
CA ILE A 314 15.34 -11.80 15.04
C ILE A 314 14.37 -12.49 16.00
N GLY A 315 13.08 -12.26 15.91
CA GLY A 315 12.07 -12.94 16.71
C GLY A 315 11.16 -11.98 17.48
N GLY A 316 10.80 -10.88 16.81
CA GLY A 316 9.76 -9.98 17.26
C GLY A 316 8.39 -10.65 17.31
#